data_f55b1564a1565634a7eceeba01aa1ed3
#
_entry.id   f55b1564a1565634a7eceeba01aa1ed3
#
_cell.length_a   1.000
_cell.length_b   1.000
_cell.length_c   1.000
_cell.angle_alpha   90.00
_cell.angle_beta   90.00
_cell.angle_gamma   90.00
#
_symmetry.space_group_name_H-M   'P 1'
#
loop_
_entity.id
_entity.type
_entity.pdbx_description
1 polymer ?
#
loop_
_entity_poly.entity_id
_entity_poly.type
_entity_poly.pdbx_seq_one_letter_code
_entity_poly.pdbx_strand_id
1 'polypeptide(L)'
;SSSPAPAPTPAPTPAPTPAPTPAPTPAPTPAPLVASLLDLTINGDAVSVLQLRGVNSGSTPGGSATADLRTVYAYSPDGTGGSANYEGSVWPYVTTDRDISELVIDWAQIPEDPFPEFTKNDENHILINGRPAYQYSGDTSSSDATGNANGNVWWLFDNTGETLQPAPEPTPEPTPEPTPEPTPEPTPEPTPEPTPEPTPEPTPEPT
;
A
#
# COMPACT_ATOMS: atom_id res chain seq x y z
N SER A 1 -43.71 -95.72 28.93
CA SER A 1 -43.83 -94.23 29.15
C SER A 1 -42.81 -93.57 28.30
N SER A 2 -43.26 -92.87 27.24
CA SER A 2 -42.44 -92.07 26.34
C SER A 2 -42.40 -90.62 26.88
N SER A 3 -41.22 -90.13 27.15
CA SER A 3 -41.00 -88.72 27.55
C SER A 3 -41.29 -87.75 26.32
N PRO A 4 -41.99 -86.68 26.50
CA PRO A 4 -42.22 -85.74 25.40
C PRO A 4 -40.90 -85.01 24.96
N ALA A 5 -40.75 -84.81 23.67
CA ALA A 5 -39.62 -84.12 23.11
C ALA A 5 -39.56 -82.65 23.56
N PRO A 6 -38.37 -82.06 23.76
CA PRO A 6 -38.23 -80.68 24.22
C PRO A 6 -38.77 -79.69 23.11
N ALA A 7 -39.38 -78.59 23.56
CA ALA A 7 -39.90 -77.53 22.69
C ALA A 7 -38.76 -76.85 21.93
N PRO A 8 -39.01 -76.44 20.68
CA PRO A 8 -37.99 -75.74 19.86
C PRO A 8 -37.56 -74.42 20.52
N THR A 9 -36.26 -74.14 20.51
CA THR A 9 -35.68 -72.90 21.00
C THR A 9 -36.16 -71.71 20.06
N PRO A 10 -36.66 -70.61 20.61
CA PRO A 10 -37.07 -69.48 19.79
C PRO A 10 -35.88 -68.91 18.98
N ALA A 11 -36.17 -68.47 17.75
CA ALA A 11 -35.20 -67.89 16.88
C ALA A 11 -34.66 -66.54 17.46
N PRO A 12 -33.37 -66.21 17.29
CA PRO A 12 -32.82 -64.96 17.79
C PRO A 12 -33.52 -63.74 17.16
N THR A 13 -33.86 -62.73 17.99
CA THR A 13 -34.40 -61.45 17.58
C THR A 13 -33.35 -60.73 16.75
N PRO A 14 -33.74 -60.21 15.52
CA PRO A 14 -32.78 -59.46 14.71
C PRO A 14 -32.29 -58.23 15.45
N ALA A 15 -30.99 -57.89 15.28
CA ALA A 15 -30.38 -56.70 15.84
C ALA A 15 -31.05 -55.43 15.30
N PRO A 16 -31.20 -54.35 16.08
CA PRO A 16 -31.78 -53.09 15.61
C PRO A 16 -30.93 -52.51 14.46
N THR A 17 -31.61 -52.08 13.42
CA THR A 17 -30.95 -51.33 12.30
C THR A 17 -30.36 -50.02 12.85
N PRO A 18 -29.07 -49.72 12.57
CA PRO A 18 -28.47 -48.45 13.00
C PRO A 18 -29.26 -47.27 12.45
N ALA A 19 -29.42 -46.21 13.25
CA ALA A 19 -30.07 -44.98 12.83
C ALA A 19 -29.28 -44.33 11.68
N PRO A 20 -29.96 -43.69 10.70
CA PRO A 20 -29.30 -43.03 9.60
C PRO A 20 -28.35 -41.92 10.12
N THR A 21 -27.13 -41.88 9.62
CA THR A 21 -26.18 -40.83 9.93
C THR A 21 -26.76 -39.47 9.41
N PRO A 22 -26.81 -38.43 10.24
CA PRO A 22 -27.32 -37.15 9.79
C PRO A 22 -26.50 -36.62 8.59
N ALA A 23 -27.21 -36.01 7.64
CA ALA A 23 -26.55 -35.39 6.49
C ALA A 23 -25.54 -34.32 6.96
N PRO A 24 -24.39 -34.16 6.27
CA PRO A 24 -23.42 -33.11 6.63
C PRO A 24 -24.09 -31.75 6.56
N THR A 25 -23.88 -30.94 7.58
CA THR A 25 -24.31 -29.52 7.58
C THR A 25 -23.62 -28.82 6.41
N PRO A 26 -24.35 -28.05 5.57
CA PRO A 26 -23.72 -27.29 4.49
C PRO A 26 -22.68 -26.35 5.06
N ALA A 27 -21.56 -26.20 4.34
CA ALA A 27 -20.53 -25.24 4.71
C ALA A 27 -21.12 -23.82 4.74
N PRO A 28 -20.70 -22.94 5.65
CA PRO A 28 -21.17 -21.57 5.71
C PRO A 28 -20.82 -20.86 4.39
N THR A 29 -21.79 -20.11 3.84
CA THR A 29 -21.57 -19.28 2.66
C THR A 29 -20.52 -18.21 3.02
N PRO A 30 -19.44 -18.05 2.23
CA PRO A 30 -18.43 -17.04 2.52
C PRO A 30 -19.03 -15.64 2.48
N ALA A 31 -18.55 -14.75 3.36
CA ALA A 31 -18.97 -13.35 3.39
C ALA A 31 -18.70 -12.69 2.02
N PRO A 32 -19.57 -11.79 1.53
CA PRO A 32 -19.33 -11.08 0.29
C PRO A 32 -18.07 -10.21 0.39
N LEU A 33 -17.32 -10.09 -0.72
CA LEU A 33 -16.21 -9.14 -0.85
C LEU A 33 -16.81 -7.74 -1.03
N VAL A 34 -16.54 -6.81 -0.12
CA VAL A 34 -17.14 -5.46 -0.12
C VAL A 34 -16.08 -4.42 0.20
N ALA A 35 -16.11 -3.30 -0.55
CA ALA A 35 -15.43 -2.07 -0.20
C ALA A 35 -16.44 -1.03 0.29
N SER A 36 -16.11 -0.34 1.37
CA SER A 36 -16.92 0.71 2.00
C SER A 36 -16.01 1.78 2.62
N LEU A 37 -16.58 2.79 3.24
CA LEU A 37 -15.85 3.86 3.90
C LEU A 37 -16.11 3.89 5.42
N LEU A 38 -15.12 4.37 6.14
CA LEU A 38 -15.20 4.79 7.54
C LEU A 38 -14.89 6.28 7.61
N ASP A 39 -15.82 7.06 8.17
CA ASP A 39 -15.61 8.48 8.41
C ASP A 39 -14.85 8.69 9.71
N LEU A 40 -13.76 9.45 9.64
CA LEU A 40 -12.86 9.76 10.74
C LEU A 40 -12.64 11.27 10.85
N THR A 41 -12.10 11.69 11.99
CA THR A 41 -11.51 13.02 12.15
C THR A 41 -10.02 12.86 12.45
N ILE A 42 -9.17 13.33 11.54
CA ILE A 42 -7.71 13.26 11.68
C ILE A 42 -7.17 14.68 11.70
N ASN A 43 -6.48 15.05 12.78
CA ASN A 43 -5.93 16.40 13.00
C ASN A 43 -6.97 17.53 12.91
N GLY A 44 -8.26 17.22 13.12
CA GLY A 44 -9.37 18.17 13.03
C GLY A 44 -10.10 18.18 11.69
N ASP A 45 -9.60 17.50 10.67
CA ASP A 45 -10.21 17.37 9.37
C ASP A 45 -11.06 16.09 9.27
N ALA A 46 -12.24 16.22 8.65
CA ALA A 46 -13.08 15.06 8.34
C ALA A 46 -12.50 14.32 7.13
N VAL A 47 -12.26 13.02 7.29
CA VAL A 47 -11.67 12.16 6.26
C VAL A 47 -12.44 10.86 6.19
N SER A 48 -12.76 10.41 4.97
CA SER A 48 -13.35 9.10 4.74
C SER A 48 -12.27 8.15 4.23
N VAL A 49 -12.11 7.00 4.89
CA VAL A 49 -11.05 6.02 4.58
C VAL A 49 -11.63 4.67 4.18
N LEU A 50 -10.89 3.96 3.31
CA LEU A 50 -11.33 2.68 2.77
C LEU A 50 -11.30 1.57 3.81
N GLN A 51 -12.34 0.73 3.74
CA GLN A 51 -12.46 -0.53 4.47
C GLN A 51 -12.81 -1.66 3.52
N LEU A 52 -12.35 -2.86 3.83
CA LEU A 52 -12.67 -4.09 3.11
C LEU A 52 -13.23 -5.16 4.05
N ARG A 53 -14.14 -5.99 3.55
CA ARG A 53 -14.58 -7.24 4.19
C ARG A 53 -14.64 -8.38 3.18
N GLY A 54 -14.77 -9.60 3.66
CA GLY A 54 -14.74 -10.79 2.80
C GLY A 54 -13.34 -11.11 2.27
N VAL A 55 -12.32 -10.49 2.87
CA VAL A 55 -10.91 -10.64 2.54
C VAL A 55 -10.22 -11.53 3.56
N ASN A 56 -9.12 -12.17 3.18
CA ASN A 56 -8.24 -12.87 4.09
C ASN A 56 -7.20 -11.89 4.64
N SER A 57 -6.85 -12.06 5.91
CA SER A 57 -5.80 -11.28 6.57
C SER A 57 -4.70 -12.24 7.02
N GLY A 58 -3.49 -12.05 6.51
CA GLY A 58 -2.32 -12.85 6.87
C GLY A 58 -1.79 -13.74 5.76
N SER A 59 -0.60 -14.29 6.01
CA SER A 59 0.19 -15.07 5.05
C SER A 59 -0.35 -16.48 4.75
N THR A 60 -1.53 -16.83 5.25
CA THR A 60 -2.09 -18.18 5.03
C THR A 60 -3.16 -18.12 3.95
N PRO A 61 -2.91 -18.70 2.76
CA PRO A 61 -3.97 -18.95 1.79
C PRO A 61 -5.07 -19.78 2.44
N GLY A 62 -6.32 -19.31 2.36
CA GLY A 62 -7.46 -19.98 2.98
C GLY A 62 -7.75 -19.59 4.44
N GLY A 63 -7.17 -18.51 4.94
CA GLY A 63 -7.60 -17.87 6.17
C GLY A 63 -9.09 -17.52 6.12
N SER A 64 -9.78 -17.60 7.27
CA SER A 64 -11.21 -17.28 7.33
C SER A 64 -11.44 -15.83 6.88
N ALA A 65 -12.19 -15.65 5.80
CA ALA A 65 -12.56 -14.32 5.33
C ALA A 65 -13.22 -13.55 6.46
N THR A 66 -12.75 -12.33 6.72
CA THR A 66 -13.34 -11.48 7.77
C THR A 66 -14.78 -11.13 7.38
N ALA A 67 -15.73 -11.45 8.27
CA ALA A 67 -17.13 -11.10 8.08
C ALA A 67 -17.37 -9.60 8.28
N ASP A 68 -16.47 -8.94 9.01
CA ASP A 68 -16.56 -7.53 9.37
C ASP A 68 -15.72 -6.64 8.46
N LEU A 69 -16.17 -5.42 8.24
CA LEU A 69 -15.37 -4.37 7.61
C LEU A 69 -14.12 -4.10 8.46
N ARG A 70 -12.98 -3.96 7.78
CA ARG A 70 -11.69 -3.62 8.40
C ARG A 70 -11.01 -2.54 7.60
N THR A 71 -10.45 -1.58 8.30
CA THR A 71 -9.66 -0.50 7.71
C THR A 71 -8.42 -1.05 7.02
N VAL A 72 -8.08 -0.47 5.87
CA VAL A 72 -6.92 -0.88 5.07
C VAL A 72 -5.89 0.23 4.96
N TYR A 73 -4.64 -0.19 4.85
CA TYR A 73 -3.46 0.66 4.92
C TYR A 73 -2.50 0.34 3.78
N ALA A 74 -1.73 1.34 3.37
CA ALA A 74 -0.57 1.19 2.50
C ALA A 74 0.73 1.23 3.30
N TYR A 75 1.73 0.51 2.82
CA TYR A 75 3.11 0.60 3.28
C TYR A 75 3.91 1.42 2.28
N SER A 76 4.39 2.61 2.65
CA SER A 76 5.07 3.53 1.73
C SER A 76 6.21 2.91 0.92
N PRO A 77 7.06 2.03 1.49
CA PRO A 77 8.14 1.41 0.74
C PRO A 77 7.72 0.51 -0.41
N ASP A 78 6.45 0.04 -0.43
CA ASP A 78 5.96 -0.80 -1.53
C ASP A 78 5.74 -0.02 -2.83
N GLY A 79 5.47 1.28 -2.72
CA GLY A 79 5.14 2.11 -3.88
C GLY A 79 3.84 1.67 -4.59
N THR A 80 3.77 1.91 -5.91
CA THR A 80 2.62 1.56 -6.77
C THR A 80 2.91 0.39 -7.72
N GLY A 81 3.98 -0.36 -7.48
CA GLY A 81 4.42 -1.46 -8.34
C GLY A 81 3.72 -2.80 -8.09
N GLY A 82 2.77 -2.87 -7.16
CA GLY A 82 2.01 -4.09 -6.84
C GLY A 82 2.77 -5.14 -6.03
N SER A 83 4.03 -4.89 -5.68
CA SER A 83 4.83 -5.81 -4.85
C SER A 83 4.68 -5.48 -3.38
N ALA A 84 4.35 -6.47 -2.57
CA ALA A 84 4.24 -6.35 -1.14
C ALA A 84 5.57 -6.78 -0.49
N ASN A 85 6.25 -5.87 0.23
CA ASN A 85 7.59 -6.08 0.75
C ASN A 85 7.65 -6.18 2.29
N TYR A 86 6.52 -6.00 2.99
CA TYR A 86 6.50 -6.13 4.43
C TYR A 86 6.29 -7.60 4.86
N GLU A 87 7.18 -8.14 5.68
CA GLU A 87 7.16 -9.54 6.13
C GLU A 87 6.73 -9.74 7.60
N GLY A 88 6.18 -8.72 8.23
CA GLY A 88 5.80 -8.77 9.65
C GLY A 88 4.38 -9.27 9.87
N SER A 89 4.10 -9.80 11.06
CA SER A 89 2.76 -10.26 11.46
C SER A 89 1.83 -9.16 11.99
N VAL A 90 2.38 -7.97 12.29
CA VAL A 90 1.60 -6.84 12.83
C VAL A 90 0.74 -6.19 11.75
N TRP A 91 1.18 -6.27 10.51
CA TRP A 91 0.52 -5.73 9.33
C TRP A 91 0.31 -6.82 8.28
N PRO A 92 -0.64 -7.74 8.50
CA PRO A 92 -0.90 -8.80 7.54
C PRO A 92 -1.41 -8.23 6.22
N TYR A 93 -1.01 -8.88 5.13
CA TYR A 93 -1.53 -8.59 3.79
C TYR A 93 -3.03 -8.81 3.71
N VAL A 94 -3.69 -8.00 2.91
CA VAL A 94 -5.06 -8.23 2.51
C VAL A 94 -5.05 -9.06 1.23
N THR A 95 -5.57 -10.29 1.31
CA THR A 95 -5.62 -11.21 0.18
C THR A 95 -7.04 -11.66 -0.11
N THR A 96 -7.28 -12.15 -1.32
CA THR A 96 -8.54 -12.80 -1.67
C THR A 96 -8.32 -13.88 -2.72
N ASP A 97 -8.93 -15.06 -2.49
CA ASP A 97 -8.96 -16.15 -3.48
C ASP A 97 -10.07 -15.92 -4.52
N ARG A 98 -10.92 -14.91 -4.33
CA ARG A 98 -12.02 -14.56 -5.21
C ARG A 98 -11.55 -13.77 -6.41
N ASP A 99 -12.40 -13.72 -7.43
CA ASP A 99 -12.21 -12.76 -8.51
C ASP A 99 -12.49 -11.34 -8.00
N ILE A 100 -11.61 -10.40 -8.31
CA ILE A 100 -11.79 -9.01 -7.88
C ILE A 100 -13.03 -8.36 -8.49
N SER A 101 -13.54 -8.89 -9.62
CA SER A 101 -14.81 -8.47 -10.22
C SER A 101 -16.04 -8.77 -9.34
N GLU A 102 -15.89 -9.63 -8.33
CA GLU A 102 -16.94 -9.89 -7.33
C GLU A 102 -17.00 -8.81 -6.24
N LEU A 103 -16.07 -7.84 -6.26
CA LEU A 103 -16.05 -6.75 -5.28
C LEU A 103 -17.31 -5.91 -5.42
N VAL A 104 -18.11 -5.89 -4.37
CA VAL A 104 -19.27 -5.00 -4.25
C VAL A 104 -18.82 -3.68 -3.67
N ILE A 105 -19.05 -2.63 -4.40
CA ILE A 105 -18.72 -1.27 -3.97
C ILE A 105 -19.94 -0.64 -3.31
N ASP A 106 -19.78 -0.08 -2.13
CA ASP A 106 -20.82 0.74 -1.51
C ASP A 106 -20.81 2.14 -2.14
N TRP A 107 -21.48 2.24 -3.29
CA TRP A 107 -21.57 3.47 -4.09
C TRP A 107 -22.26 4.64 -3.38
N ALA A 108 -22.93 4.39 -2.27
CA ALA A 108 -23.51 5.47 -1.49
C ALA A 108 -22.46 6.30 -0.76
N GLN A 109 -21.26 5.75 -0.59
CA GLN A 109 -20.16 6.35 0.17
C GLN A 109 -18.92 6.62 -0.67
N ILE A 110 -18.55 5.72 -1.60
CA ILE A 110 -17.35 5.85 -2.43
C ILE A 110 -17.69 6.68 -3.68
N PRO A 111 -16.94 7.77 -3.96
CA PRO A 111 -17.21 8.63 -5.12
C PRO A 111 -16.94 7.88 -6.44
N GLU A 112 -17.67 8.28 -7.47
CA GLU A 112 -17.48 7.72 -8.82
C GLU A 112 -16.26 8.32 -9.54
N ASP A 113 -15.80 9.51 -9.16
CA ASP A 113 -14.68 10.20 -9.78
C ASP A 113 -13.95 11.15 -8.79
N PRO A 114 -12.67 10.92 -8.50
CA PRO A 114 -11.87 9.75 -8.91
C PRO A 114 -12.27 8.50 -8.13
N PHE A 115 -12.39 7.40 -8.85
CA PHE A 115 -12.73 6.10 -8.27
C PHE A 115 -11.45 5.31 -7.94
N PRO A 116 -11.34 4.68 -6.76
CA PRO A 116 -10.20 3.83 -6.44
C PRO A 116 -10.17 2.59 -7.33
N GLU A 117 -9.04 2.33 -7.97
CA GLU A 117 -8.84 1.11 -8.75
C GLU A 117 -8.52 -0.07 -7.82
N PHE A 118 -9.35 -1.10 -7.86
CA PHE A 118 -9.11 -2.36 -7.14
C PHE A 118 -8.64 -3.43 -8.11
N THR A 119 -7.44 -3.95 -7.86
CA THR A 119 -6.85 -5.05 -8.64
C THR A 119 -6.27 -6.11 -7.71
N LYS A 120 -5.66 -7.14 -8.28
CA LYS A 120 -5.03 -8.23 -7.53
C LYS A 120 -3.73 -8.63 -8.24
N ASN A 121 -2.66 -8.87 -7.47
CA ASN A 121 -1.43 -9.41 -8.02
C ASN A 121 -1.44 -10.95 -8.07
N ASP A 122 -0.36 -11.55 -8.59
CA ASP A 122 -0.22 -13.01 -8.75
C ASP A 122 -0.23 -13.77 -7.40
N GLU A 123 0.07 -13.08 -6.30
CA GLU A 123 0.05 -13.64 -4.93
C GLU A 123 -1.31 -13.46 -4.24
N ASN A 124 -2.32 -13.00 -4.99
CA ASN A 124 -3.66 -12.69 -4.51
C ASN A 124 -3.75 -11.52 -3.51
N HIS A 125 -2.73 -10.69 -3.39
CA HIS A 125 -2.83 -9.45 -2.61
C HIS A 125 -3.77 -8.47 -3.33
N ILE A 126 -4.68 -7.86 -2.58
CA ILE A 126 -5.51 -6.77 -3.10
C ILE A 126 -4.66 -5.53 -3.22
N LEU A 127 -4.74 -4.89 -4.39
CA LEU A 127 -4.08 -3.63 -4.69
C LEU A 127 -5.13 -2.53 -4.81
N ILE A 128 -4.83 -1.37 -4.23
CA ILE A 128 -5.64 -0.15 -4.35
C ILE A 128 -4.75 0.90 -5.04
N ASN A 129 -5.15 1.36 -6.22
CA ASN A 129 -4.32 2.23 -7.08
C ASN A 129 -2.88 1.68 -7.26
N GLY A 130 -2.77 0.35 -7.44
CA GLY A 130 -1.50 -0.36 -7.61
C GLY A 130 -0.67 -0.54 -6.33
N ARG A 131 -1.15 -0.11 -5.15
CA ARG A 131 -0.49 -0.28 -3.85
C ARG A 131 -1.05 -1.48 -3.12
N PRO A 132 -0.23 -2.39 -2.59
CA PRO A 132 -0.70 -3.47 -1.73
C PRO A 132 -1.44 -2.95 -0.51
N ALA A 133 -2.57 -3.58 -0.19
CA ALA A 133 -3.37 -3.27 0.98
C ALA A 133 -2.99 -4.18 2.15
N TYR A 134 -2.96 -3.60 3.35
CA TYR A 134 -2.67 -4.27 4.61
C TYR A 134 -3.75 -3.98 5.64
N GLN A 135 -3.85 -4.81 6.65
CA GLN A 135 -4.62 -4.53 7.86
C GLN A 135 -3.68 -4.33 9.04
N TYR A 136 -4.11 -3.58 10.03
CA TYR A 136 -3.38 -3.45 11.27
C TYR A 136 -3.93 -4.41 12.32
N SER A 137 -3.08 -5.25 12.92
CA SER A 137 -3.50 -6.24 13.91
C SER A 137 -4.06 -5.62 15.20
N GLY A 138 -3.77 -4.33 15.44
CA GLY A 138 -4.33 -3.56 16.56
C GLY A 138 -5.76 -3.07 16.32
N ASP A 139 -6.24 -3.06 15.07
CA ASP A 139 -7.62 -2.70 14.74
C ASP A 139 -8.50 -3.93 14.91
N THR A 140 -9.36 -3.91 15.92
CA THR A 140 -10.18 -5.06 16.32
C THR A 140 -11.66 -4.92 15.95
N SER A 141 -12.09 -3.73 15.57
CA SER A 141 -13.46 -3.42 15.16
C SER A 141 -13.52 -2.66 13.83
N SER A 142 -14.71 -2.54 13.26
CA SER A 142 -14.97 -1.78 12.05
C SER A 142 -14.86 -0.24 12.23
N SER A 143 -14.75 0.24 13.45
CA SER A 143 -14.54 1.65 13.77
C SER A 143 -13.08 2.01 14.03
N ASP A 144 -12.18 1.02 13.98
CA ASP A 144 -10.78 1.23 14.30
C ASP A 144 -9.99 1.63 13.04
N ALA A 145 -9.10 2.62 13.22
CA ALA A 145 -8.14 3.08 12.21
C ALA A 145 -6.90 3.63 12.93
N THR A 146 -6.36 2.83 13.86
CA THR A 146 -5.33 3.28 14.81
C THR A 146 -3.92 3.16 14.27
N GLY A 147 -3.76 2.55 13.08
CA GLY A 147 -2.46 2.32 12.46
C GLY A 147 -1.92 3.48 11.63
N ASN A 148 -2.69 4.56 11.43
CA ASN A 148 -2.27 5.67 10.58
C ASN A 148 -1.01 6.37 11.09
N ALA A 149 -0.12 6.73 10.17
CA ALA A 149 1.17 7.38 10.44
C ALA A 149 2.13 6.56 11.31
N ASN A 150 1.87 5.27 11.55
CA ASN A 150 2.76 4.40 12.33
C ASN A 150 4.13 4.32 11.66
N GLY A 151 5.17 4.71 12.42
CA GLY A 151 6.54 4.75 11.92
C GLY A 151 6.78 5.66 10.72
N ASN A 152 5.85 6.54 10.37
CA ASN A 152 5.87 7.37 9.15
C ASN A 152 5.96 6.57 7.84
N VAL A 153 5.49 5.33 7.84
CA VAL A 153 5.49 4.44 6.66
C VAL A 153 4.14 3.78 6.40
N TRP A 154 3.21 3.83 7.37
CA TRP A 154 1.88 3.23 7.27
C TRP A 154 0.82 4.31 7.15
N TRP A 155 0.03 4.27 6.08
CA TRP A 155 -0.93 5.31 5.75
C TRP A 155 -2.27 4.72 5.36
N LEU A 156 -3.33 5.34 5.83
CA LEU A 156 -4.69 5.04 5.41
C LEU A 156 -4.87 5.34 3.91
N PHE A 157 -5.72 4.58 3.25
CA PHE A 157 -6.26 4.96 1.95
C PHE A 157 -7.50 5.83 2.16
N ASP A 158 -7.56 6.95 1.46
CA ASP A 158 -8.76 7.79 1.42
C ASP A 158 -9.83 7.20 0.49
N ASN A 159 -10.94 7.92 0.33
CA ASN A 159 -12.06 7.52 -0.52
C ASN A 159 -11.74 7.47 -2.02
N THR A 160 -10.60 8.01 -2.45
CA THR A 160 -10.12 7.97 -3.84
C THR A 160 -9.07 6.88 -4.08
N GLY A 161 -8.67 6.16 -3.02
CA GLY A 161 -7.59 5.19 -3.04
C GLY A 161 -6.19 5.79 -2.97
N GLU A 162 -6.08 7.09 -2.72
CA GLU A 162 -4.79 7.71 -2.43
C GLU A 162 -4.44 7.55 -0.95
N THR A 163 -3.16 7.67 -0.63
CA THR A 163 -2.72 7.54 0.76
C THR A 163 -2.73 8.88 1.47
N LEU A 164 -3.14 8.89 2.75
CA LEU A 164 -3.07 10.09 3.62
C LEU A 164 -1.64 10.45 4.01
N GLN A 165 -0.67 10.03 3.23
CA GLN A 165 0.73 10.42 3.42
C GLN A 165 0.88 11.92 3.14
N PRO A 166 1.53 12.70 4.03
CA PRO A 166 1.87 14.08 3.73
C PRO A 166 2.65 14.18 2.41
N ALA A 167 2.31 15.16 1.59
CA ALA A 167 3.08 15.44 0.39
C ALA A 167 4.57 15.64 0.77
N PRO A 168 5.52 15.12 -0.03
CA PRO A 168 6.93 15.40 0.20
C PRO A 168 7.14 16.91 0.20
N GLU A 169 7.91 17.41 1.17
CA GLU A 169 8.28 18.82 1.18
C GLU A 169 8.95 19.18 -0.17
N PRO A 170 8.61 20.33 -0.77
CA PRO A 170 9.22 20.73 -2.02
C PRO A 170 10.74 20.75 -1.85
N THR A 171 11.43 19.99 -2.69
CA THR A 171 12.89 20.04 -2.73
C THR A 171 13.30 21.49 -2.95
N PRO A 172 14.15 22.08 -2.09
CA PRO A 172 14.59 23.45 -2.29
C PRO A 172 15.18 23.59 -3.70
N GLU A 173 14.75 24.62 -4.43
CA GLU A 173 15.34 24.91 -5.72
C GLU A 173 16.86 25.01 -5.58
N PRO A 174 17.62 24.42 -6.51
CA PRO A 174 19.07 24.52 -6.48
C PRO A 174 19.45 26.00 -6.41
N THR A 175 20.17 26.39 -5.36
CA THR A 175 20.73 27.74 -5.25
C THR A 175 21.54 27.98 -6.52
N PRO A 176 21.28 29.07 -7.30
CA PRO A 176 22.06 29.34 -8.49
C PRO A 176 23.54 29.41 -8.13
N GLU A 177 24.36 28.72 -8.92
CA GLU A 177 25.82 28.82 -8.74
C GLU A 177 26.23 30.27 -8.81
N PRO A 178 27.16 30.73 -7.92
CA PRO A 178 27.66 32.10 -7.96
C PRO A 178 28.22 32.36 -9.34
N THR A 179 27.70 33.40 -10.01
CA THR A 179 28.24 33.89 -11.28
C THR A 179 29.72 34.23 -11.06
N PRO A 180 30.67 33.66 -11.82
CA PRO A 180 32.07 33.98 -11.65
C PRO A 180 32.26 35.51 -11.80
N GLU A 181 33.02 36.10 -10.86
CA GLU A 181 33.40 37.50 -10.90
C GLU A 181 34.05 37.80 -12.28
N PRO A 182 33.76 38.94 -12.91
CA PRO A 182 34.41 39.31 -14.16
C PRO A 182 35.92 39.38 -13.94
N THR A 183 36.64 38.61 -14.74
CA THR A 183 38.11 38.69 -14.77
C THR A 183 38.50 40.12 -15.13
N PRO A 184 39.38 40.81 -14.31
CA PRO A 184 39.78 42.18 -14.60
C PRO A 184 40.44 42.20 -15.97
N GLU A 185 40.07 43.24 -16.80
CA GLU A 185 40.71 43.48 -18.09
C GLU A 185 42.23 43.64 -17.92
N PRO A 186 43.03 43.06 -18.83
CA PRO A 186 44.49 43.22 -18.75
C PRO A 186 44.83 44.73 -18.81
N THR A 187 45.61 45.21 -17.85
CA THR A 187 46.16 46.57 -17.85
C THR A 187 46.97 46.72 -19.10
N PRO A 188 46.76 47.78 -19.95
CA PRO A 188 47.57 47.96 -21.13
C PRO A 188 49.03 48.14 -20.76
N GLU A 189 49.92 47.47 -21.50
CA GLU A 189 51.36 47.59 -21.36
C GLU A 189 51.77 49.07 -21.51
N PRO A 190 52.72 49.58 -20.69
CA PRO A 190 53.21 50.94 -20.86
C PRO A 190 53.85 51.13 -22.20
N THR A 191 53.38 52.17 -22.93
CA THR A 191 53.93 52.59 -24.22
C THR A 191 55.43 52.94 -23.99
N PRO A 192 56.36 52.35 -24.75
CA PRO A 192 57.78 52.69 -24.62
C PRO A 192 58.00 54.20 -24.82
N GLU A 193 58.77 54.81 -23.93
CA GLU A 193 59.19 56.19 -24.10
C GLU A 193 59.90 56.42 -25.45
N PRO A 194 59.66 57.55 -26.13
CA PRO A 194 60.33 57.84 -27.39
C PRO A 194 61.89 57.95 -27.13
N THR A 195 62.62 57.21 -27.93
CA THR A 195 64.09 57.28 -27.94
C THR A 195 64.50 58.70 -28.30
N PRO A 196 65.37 59.39 -27.53
CA PRO A 196 65.81 60.72 -27.90
C PRO A 196 66.55 60.75 -29.23
N GLU A 197 66.23 61.73 -30.10
CA GLU A 197 66.91 61.96 -31.36
C GLU A 197 68.40 62.14 -31.13
N PRO A 198 69.29 61.62 -31.98
CA PRO A 198 70.70 61.84 -31.88
C PRO A 198 71.07 63.33 -32.10
N THR A 199 71.80 63.88 -31.15
CA THR A 199 72.37 65.25 -31.23
C THR A 199 73.28 65.40 -32.49
N PRO A 200 73.08 66.40 -33.34
CA PRO A 200 73.96 66.56 -34.51
C PRO A 200 75.38 66.84 -34.08
N GLU A 201 76.33 66.23 -34.78
CA GLU A 201 77.74 66.43 -34.60
C GLU A 201 78.12 67.87 -34.94
N PRO A 202 79.05 68.48 -34.21
CA PRO A 202 79.53 69.84 -34.46
C PRO A 202 80.27 69.89 -35.81
N THR A 203 79.87 70.84 -36.64
CA THR A 203 80.55 71.15 -37.90
C THR A 203 81.96 71.70 -37.66
N PRO A 204 83.03 71.19 -38.33
CA PRO A 204 84.37 71.70 -38.12
C PRO A 204 84.47 73.09 -38.70
N GLU A 205 85.17 73.94 -37.98
CA GLU A 205 85.51 75.39 -38.41
C GLU A 205 86.45 75.32 -39.62
N PRO A 206 86.33 76.32 -40.57
CA PRO A 206 87.24 76.52 -41.70
C PRO A 206 88.52 77.18 -41.25
N THR A 207 89.66 76.67 -41.75
CA THR A 207 91.02 77.25 -41.65
C THR A 207 91.22 78.30 -42.63
#